data_ebe078aeb1799edad5a7417eea8c6100
#
_entry.id   ebe078aeb1799edad5a7417eea8c6100
#
_cell.length_a   1.000
_cell.length_b   1.000
_cell.length_c   1.000
_cell.angle_alpha   90.00
_cell.angle_beta   90.00
_cell.angle_gamma   90.00
#
_symmetry.space_group_name_H-M   'P 1'
#
loop_
_entity.id
_entity.type
_entity.pdbx_description
1 polymer ?
#
loop_
_entity_poly.entity_id
_entity_poly.type
_entity_poly.pdbx_seq_one_letter_code
_entity_poly.pdbx_strand_id
1 'polypeptide(L)'
;MSKIFKAFLVLLAIFVAVLGILGGYQTSQKFKYPVAYADYIVKYSKANDLDPFLVMAVIKVESNFVPEAHSGVAGGLMQLTEETAEWNAKELGITTEYDYMDPETNIRFGCHYLRHLIDVYGNIDTAL
;
A
#
# COMPACT_ATOMS: atom_id res chain seq x y z
N MET A 1 -26.41 -48.30 -7.45
CA MET A 1 -25.27 -47.53 -6.96
C MET A 1 -25.05 -47.83 -5.49
N SER A 2 -23.86 -48.33 -5.12
CA SER A 2 -23.58 -48.75 -3.76
C SER A 2 -23.60 -47.56 -2.81
N LYS A 3 -23.88 -47.79 -1.50
CA LYS A 3 -23.84 -46.74 -0.45
C LYS A 3 -22.46 -46.08 -0.40
N ILE A 4 -21.41 -46.86 -0.63
CA ILE A 4 -19.98 -46.38 -0.66
C ILE A 4 -19.78 -45.40 -1.82
N PHE A 5 -20.34 -45.69 -3.01
CA PHE A 5 -20.18 -44.80 -4.18
C PHE A 5 -20.93 -43.46 -3.98
N LYS A 6 -22.13 -43.50 -3.33
CA LYS A 6 -22.85 -42.27 -2.97
C LYS A 6 -22.04 -41.41 -1.97
N ALA A 7 -21.47 -42.05 -0.94
CA ALA A 7 -20.62 -41.34 0.03
C ALA A 7 -19.40 -40.73 -0.64
N PHE A 8 -18.76 -41.42 -1.57
CA PHE A 8 -17.62 -40.88 -2.32
C PHE A 8 -18.00 -39.63 -3.15
N LEU A 9 -19.14 -39.66 -3.85
CA LEU A 9 -19.62 -38.50 -4.60
C LEU A 9 -19.93 -37.28 -3.72
N VAL A 10 -20.48 -37.52 -2.52
CA VAL A 10 -20.74 -36.42 -1.56
C VAL A 10 -19.44 -35.83 -1.05
N LEU A 11 -18.46 -36.64 -0.71
CA LEU A 11 -17.13 -36.16 -0.28
C LEU A 11 -16.42 -35.38 -1.37
N LEU A 12 -16.49 -35.87 -2.62
CA LEU A 12 -15.90 -35.17 -3.77
C LEU A 12 -16.58 -33.80 -3.99
N ALA A 13 -17.91 -33.73 -3.89
CA ALA A 13 -18.66 -32.47 -4.02
C ALA A 13 -18.27 -31.46 -2.93
N ILE A 14 -18.13 -31.92 -1.67
CA ILE A 14 -17.68 -31.08 -0.56
C ILE A 14 -16.26 -30.57 -0.82
N PHE A 15 -15.36 -31.43 -1.27
CA PHE A 15 -13.98 -31.06 -1.59
C PHE A 15 -13.90 -29.98 -2.68
N VAL A 16 -14.66 -30.15 -3.77
CA VAL A 16 -14.74 -29.14 -4.84
C VAL A 16 -15.32 -27.82 -4.35
N ALA A 17 -16.36 -27.86 -3.50
CA ALA A 17 -16.96 -26.66 -2.90
C ALA A 17 -15.95 -25.91 -2.02
N VAL A 18 -15.18 -26.64 -1.19
CA VAL A 18 -14.12 -26.03 -0.35
C VAL A 18 -13.03 -25.39 -1.19
N LEU A 19 -12.57 -26.05 -2.25
CA LEU A 19 -11.61 -25.46 -3.19
C LEU A 19 -12.15 -24.21 -3.88
N GLY A 20 -13.41 -24.20 -4.25
CA GLY A 20 -14.08 -23.03 -4.83
C GLY A 20 -14.16 -21.85 -3.86
N ILE A 21 -14.49 -22.11 -2.59
CA ILE A 21 -14.53 -21.10 -1.52
C ILE A 21 -13.13 -20.53 -1.27
N LEU A 22 -12.11 -21.38 -1.14
CA LEU A 22 -10.73 -20.96 -0.92
C LEU A 22 -10.18 -20.16 -2.11
N GLY A 23 -10.45 -20.59 -3.35
CA GLY A 23 -10.10 -19.86 -4.57
C GLY A 23 -10.79 -18.51 -4.66
N GLY A 24 -12.08 -18.45 -4.35
CA GLY A 24 -12.86 -17.21 -4.29
C GLY A 24 -12.35 -16.24 -3.22
N TYR A 25 -11.97 -16.76 -2.05
CA TYR A 25 -11.37 -15.97 -0.97
C TYR A 25 -10.03 -15.34 -1.40
N GLN A 26 -9.15 -16.11 -2.00
CA GLN A 26 -7.85 -15.63 -2.53
C GLN A 26 -8.04 -14.53 -3.60
N THR A 27 -9.00 -14.72 -4.52
CA THR A 27 -9.28 -13.74 -5.56
C THR A 27 -9.89 -12.46 -4.97
N SER A 28 -10.78 -12.58 -3.99
CA SER A 28 -11.38 -11.44 -3.28
C SER A 28 -10.34 -10.60 -2.54
N GLN A 29 -9.32 -11.23 -1.94
CA GLN A 29 -8.24 -10.50 -1.27
C GLN A 29 -7.37 -9.72 -2.27
N LYS A 30 -7.09 -10.28 -3.46
CA LYS A 30 -6.38 -9.55 -4.53
C LYS A 30 -7.14 -8.32 -5.02
N PHE A 31 -8.47 -8.38 -5.08
CA PHE A 31 -9.31 -7.22 -5.40
C PHE A 31 -9.40 -6.20 -4.26
N LYS A 32 -9.32 -6.65 -3.01
CA LYS A 32 -9.42 -5.79 -1.83
C LYS A 32 -8.15 -4.97 -1.56
N TYR A 33 -7.00 -5.47 -2.03
CA TYR A 33 -5.70 -4.84 -1.89
C TYR A 33 -5.01 -4.80 -3.27
N PRO A 34 -5.43 -3.86 -4.15
CA PRO A 34 -4.76 -3.71 -5.43
C PRO A 34 -3.29 -3.39 -5.19
N VAL A 35 -2.40 -4.11 -5.88
CA VAL A 35 -0.94 -3.87 -5.86
C VAL A 35 -0.62 -2.67 -6.76
N ALA A 36 -1.48 -1.65 -6.74
CA ALA A 36 -1.21 -0.40 -7.44
C ALA A 36 0.04 0.25 -6.86
N TYR A 37 0.91 0.72 -7.73
CA TYR A 37 2.16 1.40 -7.37
C TYR A 37 3.20 0.52 -6.64
N ALA A 38 3.10 -0.83 -6.71
CA ALA A 38 4.00 -1.75 -6.01
C ALA A 38 5.48 -1.46 -6.31
N ASP A 39 5.82 -1.15 -7.57
CA ASP A 39 7.20 -0.88 -7.98
C ASP A 39 7.75 0.37 -7.28
N TYR A 40 6.96 1.45 -7.19
CA TYR A 40 7.34 2.67 -6.47
C TYR A 40 7.44 2.44 -4.96
N ILE A 41 6.46 1.72 -4.39
CA ILE A 41 6.46 1.38 -2.96
C ILE A 41 7.71 0.58 -2.60
N VAL A 42 8.04 -0.48 -3.33
CA VAL A 42 9.22 -1.31 -3.07
C VAL A 42 10.51 -0.50 -3.28
N LYS A 43 10.58 0.30 -4.35
CA LYS A 43 11.76 1.14 -4.66
C LYS A 43 12.07 2.11 -3.54
N TYR A 44 11.07 2.89 -3.12
CA TYR A 44 11.28 3.99 -2.19
C TYR A 44 11.24 3.58 -0.71
N SER A 45 10.52 2.51 -0.35
CA SER A 45 10.64 1.92 0.98
C SER A 45 12.04 1.36 1.21
N LYS A 46 12.58 0.61 0.25
CA LYS A 46 13.95 0.09 0.32
C LYS A 46 15.00 1.20 0.39
N ALA A 47 14.83 2.26 -0.40
CA ALA A 47 15.76 3.40 -0.41
C ALA A 47 15.80 4.16 0.94
N ASN A 48 14.73 4.07 1.73
CA ASN A 48 14.59 4.74 3.02
C ASN A 48 14.60 3.79 4.22
N ASP A 49 15.02 2.54 4.04
CA ASP A 49 15.05 1.51 5.10
C ASP A 49 13.70 1.37 5.83
N LEU A 50 12.61 1.31 5.04
CA LEU A 50 11.24 1.11 5.50
C LEU A 50 10.71 -0.26 5.05
N ASP A 51 9.83 -0.84 5.84
CA ASP A 51 9.04 -2.00 5.42
C ASP A 51 8.03 -1.57 4.33
N PRO A 52 8.02 -2.20 3.13
CA PRO A 52 7.04 -1.89 2.09
C PRO A 52 5.59 -2.08 2.55
N PHE A 53 5.32 -3.01 3.46
CA PHE A 53 3.98 -3.21 4.02
C PHE A 53 3.55 -2.05 4.91
N LEU A 54 4.48 -1.42 5.64
CA LEU A 54 4.21 -0.19 6.39
C LEU A 54 3.81 0.94 5.42
N VAL A 55 4.56 1.15 4.35
CA VAL A 55 4.24 2.18 3.34
C VAL A 55 2.88 1.92 2.69
N MET A 56 2.57 0.65 2.35
CA MET A 56 1.24 0.27 1.84
C MET A 56 0.12 0.57 2.85
N ALA A 57 0.34 0.31 4.14
CA ALA A 57 -0.63 0.60 5.19
C ALA A 57 -0.89 2.10 5.32
N VAL A 58 0.15 2.93 5.27
CA VAL A 58 0.03 4.39 5.27
C VAL A 58 -0.79 4.86 4.06
N ILE A 59 -0.43 4.46 2.83
CA ILE A 59 -1.18 4.80 1.61
C ILE A 59 -2.65 4.36 1.71
N LYS A 60 -2.89 3.17 2.29
CA LYS A 60 -4.26 2.67 2.47
C LYS A 60 -5.08 3.57 3.40
N VAL A 61 -4.51 4.02 4.49
CA VAL A 61 -5.17 4.89 5.48
C VAL A 61 -5.35 6.31 4.93
N GLU A 62 -4.32 6.86 4.29
CA GLU A 62 -4.28 8.24 3.84
C GLU A 62 -5.17 8.51 2.62
N SER A 63 -5.14 7.63 1.62
CA SER A 63 -5.82 7.87 0.35
C SER A 63 -6.65 6.69 -0.17
N ASN A 64 -6.59 5.54 0.50
CA ASN A 64 -7.15 4.30 -0.04
C ASN A 64 -6.65 3.97 -1.46
N PHE A 65 -5.37 4.31 -1.75
CA PHE A 65 -4.72 4.18 -3.07
C PHE A 65 -5.34 5.07 -4.16
N VAL A 66 -6.01 6.15 -3.82
CA VAL A 66 -6.53 7.14 -4.77
C VAL A 66 -5.50 8.26 -4.96
N PRO A 67 -4.83 8.36 -6.12
CA PRO A 67 -3.74 9.32 -6.32
C PRO A 67 -4.22 10.77 -6.35
N GLU A 68 -5.48 11.03 -6.72
CA GLU A 68 -6.09 12.36 -6.73
C GLU A 68 -6.73 12.74 -5.38
N ALA A 69 -6.57 11.91 -4.32
CA ALA A 69 -7.12 12.21 -3.00
C ALA A 69 -6.59 13.54 -2.48
N HIS A 70 -7.48 14.36 -1.96
CA HIS A 70 -7.17 15.69 -1.45
C HIS A 70 -8.03 16.01 -0.22
N SER A 71 -7.40 16.44 0.87
CA SER A 71 -8.06 16.76 2.14
C SER A 71 -8.13 18.27 2.44
N GLY A 72 -7.99 19.12 1.42
CA GLY A 72 -7.96 20.59 1.55
C GLY A 72 -6.55 21.15 1.80
N VAL A 73 -5.71 20.47 2.57
CA VAL A 73 -4.34 20.92 2.88
C VAL A 73 -3.28 19.90 2.47
N ALA A 74 -3.66 18.65 2.26
CA ALA A 74 -2.77 17.57 1.89
C ALA A 74 -3.31 16.81 0.68
N GLY A 75 -2.42 16.20 -0.11
CA GLY A 75 -2.81 15.53 -1.33
C GLY A 75 -1.96 14.33 -1.70
N GLY A 76 -2.50 13.53 -2.63
CA GLY A 76 -1.86 12.36 -3.20
C GLY A 76 -1.97 11.11 -2.32
N LEU A 77 -1.23 10.08 -2.70
CA LEU A 77 -1.27 8.75 -2.10
C LEU A 77 -0.93 8.73 -0.61
N MET A 78 0.05 9.55 -0.19
CA MET A 78 0.51 9.65 1.21
C MET A 78 0.11 10.98 1.87
N GLN A 79 -0.84 11.73 1.29
CA GLN A 79 -1.42 12.96 1.83
C GLN A 79 -0.36 13.95 2.30
N LEU A 80 0.54 14.33 1.39
CA LEU A 80 1.57 15.33 1.67
C LEU A 80 1.00 16.74 1.57
N THR A 81 1.43 17.62 2.48
CA THR A 81 1.21 19.06 2.33
C THR A 81 2.23 19.67 1.38
N GLU A 82 1.91 20.82 0.79
CA GLU A 82 2.85 21.55 -0.05
C GLU A 82 4.16 21.88 0.69
N GLU A 83 4.06 22.32 1.95
CA GLU A 83 5.21 22.59 2.82
C GLU A 83 6.10 21.35 3.02
N THR A 84 5.49 20.18 3.26
CA THR A 84 6.23 18.92 3.37
C THR A 84 6.90 18.53 2.06
N ALA A 85 6.23 18.77 0.93
CA ALA A 85 6.80 18.50 -0.40
C ALA A 85 8.00 19.42 -0.69
N GLU A 86 7.90 20.71 -0.37
CA GLU A 86 9.02 21.66 -0.49
C GLU A 86 10.20 21.27 0.38
N TRP A 87 9.95 20.90 1.63
CA TRP A 87 10.99 20.41 2.53
C TRP A 87 11.70 19.18 1.95
N ASN A 88 10.94 18.20 1.45
CA ASN A 88 11.51 16.99 0.83
C ASN A 88 12.34 17.32 -0.42
N ALA A 89 11.84 18.21 -1.28
CA ALA A 89 12.57 18.63 -2.47
C ALA A 89 13.93 19.24 -2.12
N LYS A 90 13.98 20.08 -1.09
CA LYS A 90 15.20 20.69 -0.58
C LYS A 90 16.17 19.66 -0.01
N GLU A 91 15.70 18.76 0.86
CA GLU A 91 16.53 17.71 1.48
C GLU A 91 17.10 16.74 0.43
N LEU A 92 16.32 16.42 -0.60
CA LEU A 92 16.73 15.54 -1.70
C LEU A 92 17.51 16.25 -2.82
N GLY A 93 17.76 17.56 -2.70
CA GLY A 93 18.49 18.35 -3.68
C GLY A 93 17.77 18.46 -5.04
N ILE A 94 16.43 18.41 -5.06
CA ILE A 94 15.63 18.54 -6.26
C ILE A 94 15.46 20.02 -6.58
N THR A 95 16.06 20.47 -7.69
CA THR A 95 16.05 21.86 -8.15
C THR A 95 15.20 22.09 -9.40
N THR A 96 14.63 21.02 -9.95
CA THR A 96 13.73 21.06 -11.10
C THR A 96 12.28 21.14 -10.64
N GLU A 97 11.41 21.61 -11.52
CA GLU A 97 9.96 21.55 -11.29
C GLU A 97 9.50 20.11 -11.01
N TYR A 98 8.60 19.94 -10.05
CA TYR A 98 8.03 18.65 -9.68
C TYR A 98 6.53 18.81 -9.37
N ASP A 99 5.78 17.73 -9.56
CA ASP A 99 4.40 17.62 -9.09
C ASP A 99 4.36 16.62 -7.93
N TYR A 100 4.10 17.13 -6.71
CA TYR A 100 4.02 16.26 -5.54
C TYR A 100 2.75 15.40 -5.50
N MET A 101 1.77 15.67 -6.37
CA MET A 101 0.58 14.82 -6.57
C MET A 101 0.87 13.65 -7.52
N ASP A 102 1.94 13.72 -8.34
CA ASP A 102 2.34 12.59 -9.16
C ASP A 102 2.63 11.36 -8.28
N PRO A 103 2.07 10.17 -8.59
CA PRO A 103 2.19 8.99 -7.74
C PRO A 103 3.62 8.60 -7.35
N GLU A 104 4.57 8.65 -8.29
CA GLU A 104 5.97 8.32 -7.99
C GLU A 104 6.59 9.34 -7.06
N THR A 105 6.40 10.62 -7.34
CA THR A 105 6.92 11.73 -6.54
C THR A 105 6.31 11.74 -5.15
N ASN A 106 5.01 11.51 -5.02
CA ASN A 106 4.30 11.45 -3.76
C ASN A 106 4.82 10.31 -2.86
N ILE A 107 4.98 9.10 -3.40
CA ILE A 107 5.53 7.95 -2.65
C ILE A 107 7.00 8.19 -2.29
N ARG A 108 7.80 8.75 -3.21
CA ARG A 108 9.22 9.09 -2.94
C ARG A 108 9.35 10.04 -1.77
N PHE A 109 8.62 11.14 -1.80
CA PHE A 109 8.64 12.17 -0.75
C PHE A 109 8.05 11.64 0.56
N GLY A 110 6.94 10.91 0.48
CA GLY A 110 6.29 10.33 1.65
C GLY A 110 7.18 9.31 2.38
N CYS A 111 7.88 8.45 1.66
CA CYS A 111 8.84 7.51 2.26
C CYS A 111 10.02 8.24 2.92
N HIS A 112 10.57 9.26 2.28
CA HIS A 112 11.66 10.05 2.84
C HIS A 112 11.22 10.78 4.11
N TYR A 113 10.06 11.41 4.10
CA TYR A 113 9.50 12.10 5.25
C TYR A 113 9.15 11.15 6.41
N LEU A 114 8.55 9.99 6.11
CA LEU A 114 8.24 8.97 7.12
C LEU A 114 9.52 8.46 7.80
N ARG A 115 10.60 8.22 7.05
CA ARG A 115 11.90 7.86 7.62
C ARG A 115 12.43 8.96 8.55
N HIS A 116 12.37 10.20 8.11
CA HIS A 116 12.77 11.36 8.93
C HIS A 116 11.98 11.42 10.25
N LEU A 117 10.66 11.22 10.21
CA LEU A 117 9.83 11.23 11.42
C LEU A 117 10.18 10.07 12.36
N ILE A 118 10.43 8.87 11.84
CA ILE A 118 10.86 7.73 12.65
C ILE A 118 12.22 8.02 13.31
N ASP A 119 13.15 8.65 12.60
CA ASP A 119 14.46 9.01 13.15
C ASP A 119 14.36 10.09 14.24
N VAL A 120 13.48 11.08 14.06
CA VAL A 120 13.25 12.15 15.04
C VAL A 120 12.55 11.64 16.29
N TYR A 121 11.51 10.82 16.15
CA TYR A 121 10.68 10.35 17.26
C TYR A 121 11.12 9.01 17.85
N GLY A 122 12.04 8.30 17.18
CA GLY A 122 12.63 7.05 17.67
C GLY A 122 11.76 5.81 17.55
N ASN A 123 10.51 5.95 17.11
CA ASN A 123 9.60 4.82 16.87
C ASN A 123 8.49 5.15 15.87
N ILE A 124 7.90 4.10 15.29
CA ILE A 124 6.84 4.19 14.29
C ILE A 124 5.53 4.72 14.87
N ASP A 125 5.17 4.29 16.09
CA ASP A 125 3.89 4.65 16.71
C ASP A 125 3.74 6.16 16.96
N THR A 126 4.86 6.86 17.12
CA THR A 126 4.88 8.32 17.33
C THR A 126 5.04 9.07 16.00
N ALA A 127 5.58 8.42 14.96
CA ALA A 127 5.82 9.01 13.64
C ALA A 127 4.56 9.03 12.74
N LEU A 128 3.59 8.17 13.02
CA LEU A 128 2.29 8.07 12.32
C LEU A 128 1.20 8.84 13.06
#